data_8024226e225a52301053f450a72d98df
#
_entry.id   8024226e225a52301053f450a72d98df
#
_cell.length_a   1.000
_cell.length_b   1.000
_cell.length_c   1.000
_cell.angle_alpha   90.00
_cell.angle_beta   90.00
_cell.angle_gamma   90.00
#
_symmetry.space_group_name_H-M   'P 1'
#
loop_
_entity.id
_entity.type
_entity.pdbx_description
1 polymer ?
#
loop_
_entity_poly.entity_id
_entity_poly.type
_entity_poly.pdbx_seq_one_letter_code
_entity_poly.pdbx_strand_id
1 'polypeptide(L)'
;MNSLKKIAYIFILLNFTTFQAKAVPSSFADLAEKLIPSVVNISTTQTVKTTTNQFPFQFPPGSPFGEMFKDFERPTERKASSLGSGFIIKEDGIVITNNHVIADAEDILIRVGDKEYNAEVIGADPYMDLAVLKMKTKDKFKPVSFGDSNKARVGDWVVAIGNP
;
A
#
# COMPACT_ATOMS: atom_id res chain seq x y z
N MET A 1 23.02 51.63 -41.05
CA MET A 1 22.66 50.21 -40.71
C MET A 1 21.21 50.07 -41.09
N ASN A 2 20.93 49.35 -42.19
CA ASN A 2 19.66 49.37 -42.90
C ASN A 2 18.50 48.82 -42.03
N SER A 3 17.34 49.44 -42.14
CA SER A 3 16.09 49.08 -41.45
C SER A 3 15.77 47.58 -41.55
N LEU A 4 16.09 46.95 -42.65
CA LEU A 4 15.96 45.49 -42.87
C LEU A 4 16.81 44.65 -41.89
N LYS A 5 18.03 45.08 -41.58
CA LYS A 5 18.91 44.39 -40.62
C LYS A 5 18.36 44.48 -39.18
N LYS A 6 17.77 45.61 -38.81
CA LYS A 6 17.12 45.78 -37.52
C LYS A 6 15.89 44.87 -37.34
N ILE A 7 15.07 44.72 -38.39
CA ILE A 7 13.91 43.83 -38.41
C ILE A 7 14.34 42.38 -38.32
N ALA A 8 15.39 41.97 -39.03
CA ALA A 8 15.94 40.60 -38.96
C ALA A 8 16.49 40.28 -37.57
N TYR A 9 17.17 41.19 -36.89
CA TYR A 9 17.63 41.00 -35.51
C TYR A 9 16.48 40.89 -34.51
N ILE A 10 15.40 41.65 -34.68
CA ILE A 10 14.20 41.54 -33.82
C ILE A 10 13.51 40.20 -34.03
N PHE A 11 13.43 39.68 -35.26
CA PHE A 11 12.86 38.38 -35.55
C PHE A 11 13.70 37.22 -34.98
N ILE A 12 15.03 37.33 -35.01
CA ILE A 12 15.95 36.32 -34.41
C ILE A 12 15.83 36.35 -32.89
N LEU A 13 15.73 37.52 -32.27
CA LEU A 13 15.54 37.63 -30.82
C LEU A 13 14.18 37.10 -30.34
N LEU A 14 13.10 37.24 -31.11
CA LEU A 14 11.79 36.68 -30.76
C LEU A 14 11.73 35.15 -30.82
N ASN A 15 12.58 34.52 -31.61
CA ASN A 15 12.61 33.04 -31.69
C ASN A 15 13.43 32.38 -30.59
N PHE A 16 14.22 33.13 -29.81
CA PHE A 16 15.06 32.58 -28.75
C PHE A 16 14.39 32.52 -27.36
N THR A 17 13.13 32.95 -27.23
CA THR A 17 12.44 33.00 -25.91
C THR A 17 11.35 31.96 -25.73
N THR A 18 11.30 30.88 -26.50
CA THR A 18 10.52 29.71 -26.08
C THR A 18 11.28 28.90 -25.04
N PHE A 19 11.47 29.51 -23.87
CA PHE A 19 11.75 28.75 -22.66
C PHE A 19 10.51 27.88 -22.43
N GLN A 20 10.59 26.59 -22.80
CA GLN A 20 9.58 25.63 -22.37
C GLN A 20 9.72 25.48 -20.86
N ALA A 21 9.02 26.32 -20.13
CA ALA A 21 8.75 26.05 -18.73
C ALA A 21 8.06 24.67 -18.70
N LYS A 22 8.70 23.69 -18.08
CA LYS A 22 8.03 22.43 -17.76
C LYS A 22 6.87 22.79 -16.86
N ALA A 23 5.70 22.91 -17.43
CA ALA A 23 4.49 23.16 -16.67
C ALA A 23 4.26 22.02 -15.70
N VAL A 24 3.76 22.33 -14.52
CA VAL A 24 3.19 21.34 -13.60
C VAL A 24 2.23 20.48 -14.41
N PRO A 25 2.24 19.14 -14.24
CA PRO A 25 1.26 18.30 -14.91
C PRO A 25 -0.15 18.82 -14.63
N SER A 26 -0.93 19.04 -15.67
CA SER A 26 -2.31 19.53 -15.55
C SER A 26 -3.23 18.55 -14.83
N SER A 27 -2.89 17.26 -14.87
CA SER A 27 -3.61 16.17 -14.23
C SER A 27 -2.69 14.96 -14.07
N PHE A 28 -2.99 14.14 -13.07
CA PHE A 28 -2.40 12.80 -12.89
C PHE A 28 -3.40 11.69 -13.27
N ALA A 29 -4.55 12.03 -13.86
CA ALA A 29 -5.62 11.09 -14.18
C ALA A 29 -5.16 9.93 -15.06
N ASP A 30 -4.45 10.23 -16.15
CA ASP A 30 -3.95 9.18 -17.08
C ASP A 30 -2.95 8.23 -16.40
N LEU A 31 -2.12 8.77 -15.49
CA LEU A 31 -1.20 7.96 -14.70
C LEU A 31 -1.95 7.06 -13.73
N ALA A 32 -2.93 7.60 -13.03
CA ALA A 32 -3.77 6.87 -12.09
C ALA A 32 -4.55 5.76 -12.80
N GLU A 33 -5.24 6.06 -13.91
CA GLU A 33 -5.99 5.09 -14.70
C GLU A 33 -5.10 3.93 -15.18
N LYS A 34 -3.86 4.24 -15.58
CA LYS A 34 -2.88 3.23 -15.99
C LYS A 34 -2.44 2.31 -14.87
N LEU A 35 -2.30 2.82 -13.63
CA LEU A 35 -1.69 2.12 -12.49
C LEU A 35 -2.70 1.47 -11.55
N ILE A 36 -3.91 2.03 -11.40
CA ILE A 36 -4.97 1.49 -10.52
C ILE A 36 -5.22 -0.02 -10.73
N PRO A 37 -5.25 -0.58 -11.96
CA PRO A 37 -5.45 -2.01 -12.14
C PRO A 37 -4.37 -2.91 -11.54
N SER A 38 -3.23 -2.34 -11.18
CA SER A 38 -2.10 -3.05 -10.56
C SER A 38 -2.00 -2.81 -9.05
N VAL A 39 -2.82 -1.89 -8.50
CA VAL A 39 -2.91 -1.62 -7.07
C VAL A 39 -3.99 -2.50 -6.46
N VAL A 40 -3.69 -3.11 -5.33
CA VAL A 40 -4.57 -4.07 -4.68
C VAL A 40 -4.87 -3.66 -3.25
N ASN A 41 -6.04 -4.06 -2.75
CA ASN A 41 -6.38 -3.99 -1.34
C ASN A 41 -6.02 -5.32 -0.67
N ILE A 42 -5.41 -5.25 0.49
CA ILE A 42 -5.00 -6.41 1.29
C ILE A 42 -5.78 -6.39 2.59
N SER A 43 -6.49 -7.46 2.85
CA SER A 43 -7.20 -7.70 4.12
C SER A 43 -6.56 -8.89 4.82
N THR A 44 -6.27 -8.72 6.10
CA THR A 44 -5.72 -9.79 6.93
C THR A 44 -6.61 -10.06 8.12
N THR A 45 -6.63 -11.30 8.60
CA THR A 45 -7.28 -11.68 9.84
C THR A 45 -6.28 -12.30 10.78
N GLN A 46 -6.41 -11.99 12.06
CA GLN A 46 -5.64 -12.58 13.14
C GLN A 46 -6.55 -12.86 14.33
N THR A 47 -6.27 -13.92 15.08
CA THR A 47 -6.97 -14.22 16.32
C THR A 47 -6.24 -13.57 17.49
N VAL A 48 -6.84 -12.55 18.08
CA VAL A 48 -6.31 -11.89 19.28
C VAL A 48 -6.94 -12.53 20.52
N LYS A 49 -6.11 -13.14 21.37
CA LYS A 49 -6.52 -13.62 22.69
C LYS A 49 -6.46 -12.47 23.68
N THR A 50 -7.62 -11.96 24.04
CA THR A 50 -7.71 -10.92 25.07
C THR A 50 -7.96 -11.59 26.43
N THR A 51 -6.96 -11.61 27.30
CA THR A 51 -7.15 -11.96 28.70
C THR A 51 -7.69 -10.70 29.40
N THR A 52 -8.98 -10.65 29.56
CA THR A 52 -9.60 -9.53 30.26
C THR A 52 -9.51 -9.80 31.77
N ASN A 53 -8.44 -9.37 32.40
CA ASN A 53 -8.44 -9.23 33.86
C ASN A 53 -9.36 -8.07 34.21
N GLN A 54 -10.68 -8.32 34.22
CA GLN A 54 -11.69 -7.29 34.50
C GLN A 54 -11.88 -7.00 35.99
N PHE A 55 -11.22 -7.78 36.85
CA PHE A 55 -11.38 -7.58 38.30
C PHE A 55 -10.05 -7.18 38.94
N PRO A 56 -9.99 -6.00 39.59
CA PRO A 56 -8.82 -5.57 40.36
C PRO A 56 -8.59 -6.37 41.63
N PHE A 57 -9.43 -7.39 41.90
CA PHE A 57 -9.35 -8.23 43.09
C PHE A 57 -9.17 -9.70 42.71
N GLN A 58 -8.13 -10.33 43.24
CA GLN A 58 -7.97 -11.78 43.22
C GLN A 58 -8.80 -12.37 44.37
N PHE A 59 -9.75 -13.24 44.04
CA PHE A 59 -10.50 -13.97 45.05
C PHE A 59 -9.66 -15.09 45.66
N PRO A 60 -9.75 -15.34 46.99
CA PRO A 60 -9.04 -16.45 47.60
C PRO A 60 -9.43 -17.80 46.98
N PRO A 61 -8.48 -18.75 46.87
CA PRO A 61 -8.78 -20.10 46.34
C PRO A 61 -9.92 -20.76 47.17
N GLY A 62 -10.92 -21.29 46.44
CA GLY A 62 -12.06 -21.96 47.10
C GLY A 62 -13.20 -21.01 47.50
N SER A 63 -13.15 -19.74 47.19
CA SER A 63 -14.27 -18.82 47.40
C SER A 63 -15.42 -19.12 46.45
N PRO A 64 -16.68 -19.21 46.93
CA PRO A 64 -17.86 -19.37 46.06
C PRO A 64 -17.97 -18.29 45.00
N PHE A 65 -17.48 -17.08 45.28
CA PHE A 65 -17.41 -15.98 44.32
C PHE A 65 -16.32 -16.23 43.27
N GLY A 66 -15.18 -16.79 43.59
CA GLY A 66 -14.13 -17.14 42.65
C GLY A 66 -14.60 -18.19 41.61
N GLU A 67 -15.41 -19.15 42.04
CA GLU A 67 -15.98 -20.15 41.11
C GLU A 67 -17.05 -19.54 40.17
N MET A 68 -17.87 -18.62 40.66
CA MET A 68 -18.89 -17.95 39.85
C MET A 68 -18.26 -17.04 38.78
N PHE A 69 -17.06 -16.47 39.04
CA PHE A 69 -16.38 -15.57 38.13
C PHE A 69 -15.30 -16.25 37.27
N LYS A 70 -15.00 -17.54 37.45
CA LYS A 70 -14.07 -18.30 36.60
C LYS A 70 -14.45 -18.27 35.13
N ASP A 71 -15.73 -18.21 34.81
CA ASP A 71 -16.21 -18.14 33.42
C ASP A 71 -15.96 -16.77 32.79
N PHE A 72 -15.79 -15.72 33.58
CA PHE A 72 -15.44 -14.36 33.11
C PHE A 72 -13.92 -14.19 32.91
N GLU A 73 -13.11 -15.06 33.49
CA GLU A 73 -11.63 -15.06 33.31
C GLU A 73 -11.19 -15.84 32.07
N ARG A 74 -12.12 -16.45 31.33
CA ARG A 74 -11.77 -17.17 30.11
C ARG A 74 -11.26 -16.21 29.05
N PRO A 75 -10.09 -16.49 28.44
CA PRO A 75 -9.60 -15.70 27.31
C PRO A 75 -10.66 -15.66 26.21
N THR A 76 -11.11 -14.49 25.85
CA THR A 76 -12.03 -14.32 24.73
C THR A 76 -11.19 -14.16 23.46
N GLU A 77 -11.33 -15.10 22.52
CA GLU A 77 -10.72 -14.98 21.21
C GLU A 77 -11.57 -14.02 20.36
N ARG A 78 -10.92 -13.01 19.83
CA ARG A 78 -11.53 -12.06 18.88
C ARG A 78 -10.73 -12.08 17.59
N LYS A 79 -11.45 -12.13 16.45
CA LYS A 79 -10.82 -11.90 15.15
C LYS A 79 -10.63 -10.41 14.96
N ALA A 80 -9.39 -9.99 14.79
CA ALA A 80 -9.03 -8.64 14.37
C ALA A 80 -8.71 -8.69 12.88
N SER A 81 -9.12 -7.64 12.15
CA SER A 81 -8.79 -7.48 10.74
C SER A 81 -7.92 -6.25 10.57
N SER A 82 -6.92 -6.34 9.71
CA SER A 82 -6.13 -5.21 9.24
C SER A 82 -6.35 -5.02 7.74
N LEU A 83 -6.26 -3.77 7.30
CA LEU A 83 -6.38 -3.39 5.90
C LEU A 83 -5.12 -2.65 5.46
N GLY A 84 -4.71 -2.89 4.23
CA GLY A 84 -3.58 -2.21 3.62
C GLY A 84 -3.64 -2.25 2.11
N SER A 85 -2.67 -1.63 1.48
CA SER A 85 -2.52 -1.62 0.03
C SER A 85 -1.25 -2.35 -0.37
N GLY A 86 -1.25 -2.85 -1.60
CA GLY A 86 -0.08 -3.43 -2.24
C GLY A 86 -0.13 -3.20 -3.74
N PHE A 87 0.88 -3.67 -4.44
CA PHE A 87 0.92 -3.58 -5.89
C PHE A 87 1.52 -4.83 -6.54
N ILE A 88 0.96 -5.19 -7.69
CA ILE A 88 1.34 -6.39 -8.45
C ILE A 88 2.62 -6.10 -9.22
N ILE A 89 3.62 -6.98 -9.08
CA ILE A 89 4.92 -6.85 -9.77
C ILE A 89 5.18 -7.92 -10.83
N LYS A 90 4.36 -8.98 -10.86
CA LYS A 90 4.43 -10.03 -11.89
C LYS A 90 3.03 -10.46 -12.31
N GLU A 91 2.91 -10.84 -13.58
CA GLU A 91 1.63 -11.30 -14.17
C GLU A 91 1.01 -12.51 -13.47
N ASP A 92 1.82 -13.33 -12.83
CA ASP A 92 1.38 -14.53 -12.11
C ASP A 92 0.90 -14.24 -10.67
N GLY A 93 0.76 -12.95 -10.31
CA GLY A 93 0.16 -12.53 -9.04
C GLY A 93 1.15 -12.44 -7.88
N ILE A 94 2.40 -12.03 -8.14
CA ILE A 94 3.31 -11.58 -7.08
C ILE A 94 2.97 -10.13 -6.71
N VAL A 95 2.79 -9.89 -5.41
CA VAL A 95 2.40 -8.59 -4.84
C VAL A 95 3.45 -8.15 -3.81
N ILE A 96 3.76 -6.87 -3.81
CA ILE A 96 4.55 -6.23 -2.73
C ILE A 96 3.62 -5.39 -1.86
N THR A 97 3.84 -5.48 -0.55
CA THR A 97 3.18 -4.66 0.47
C THR A 97 4.14 -4.38 1.63
N ASN A 98 3.67 -3.69 2.65
CA ASN A 98 4.43 -3.48 3.88
C ASN A 98 4.32 -4.71 4.80
N ASN A 99 5.40 -4.99 5.54
CA ASN A 99 5.41 -6.10 6.48
C ASN A 99 4.40 -5.90 7.61
N HIS A 100 4.23 -4.68 8.12
CA HIS A 100 3.28 -4.41 9.21
C HIS A 100 1.81 -4.69 8.81
N VAL A 101 1.46 -4.70 7.50
CA VAL A 101 0.13 -5.06 7.01
C VAL A 101 -0.18 -6.53 7.22
N ILE A 102 0.85 -7.38 7.12
CA ILE A 102 0.70 -8.85 7.16
C ILE A 102 1.27 -9.47 8.44
N ALA A 103 1.80 -8.66 9.34
CA ALA A 103 2.35 -9.13 10.60
C ALA A 103 1.25 -9.84 11.42
N ASP A 104 1.58 -11.04 11.93
CA ASP A 104 0.68 -11.89 12.72
C ASP A 104 -0.62 -12.33 12.01
N ALA A 105 -0.69 -12.17 10.68
CA ALA A 105 -1.84 -12.59 9.87
C ALA A 105 -1.95 -14.12 9.81
N GLU A 106 -3.12 -14.67 10.15
CA GLU A 106 -3.48 -16.07 9.93
C GLU A 106 -3.95 -16.30 8.49
N ASP A 107 -4.75 -15.35 7.98
CA ASP A 107 -5.26 -15.38 6.62
C ASP A 107 -4.97 -14.04 5.92
N ILE A 108 -4.62 -14.12 4.64
CA ILE A 108 -4.37 -12.97 3.78
C ILE A 108 -5.26 -13.06 2.53
N LEU A 109 -6.11 -12.05 2.34
CA LEU A 109 -6.97 -11.88 1.19
C LEU A 109 -6.51 -10.66 0.40
N ILE A 110 -6.35 -10.82 -0.91
CA ILE A 110 -6.01 -9.74 -1.84
C ILE A 110 -7.18 -9.50 -2.78
N ARG A 111 -7.69 -8.26 -2.79
CA ARG A 111 -8.74 -7.83 -3.71
C ARG A 111 -8.13 -7.09 -4.88
N VAL A 112 -8.47 -7.54 -6.09
CA VAL A 112 -8.11 -6.92 -7.37
C VAL A 112 -9.41 -6.63 -8.13
N GLY A 113 -9.79 -5.35 -8.19
CA GLY A 113 -11.13 -4.98 -8.66
C GLY A 113 -12.22 -5.62 -7.80
N ASP A 114 -13.12 -6.37 -8.41
CA ASP A 114 -14.23 -7.05 -7.73
C ASP A 114 -13.92 -8.49 -7.29
N LYS A 115 -12.70 -8.98 -7.56
CA LYS A 115 -12.30 -10.35 -7.23
C LYS A 115 -11.40 -10.41 -6.01
N GLU A 116 -11.57 -11.45 -5.21
CA GLU A 116 -10.75 -11.75 -4.03
C GLU A 116 -9.94 -13.03 -4.23
N TYR A 117 -8.70 -13.01 -3.77
CA TYR A 117 -7.75 -14.10 -3.90
C TYR A 117 -7.08 -14.37 -2.55
N ASN A 118 -7.05 -15.64 -2.13
CA ASN A 118 -6.18 -16.03 -1.03
C ASN A 118 -4.71 -15.86 -1.45
N ALA A 119 -3.89 -15.42 -0.50
CA ALA A 119 -2.47 -15.25 -0.74
C ALA A 119 -1.64 -15.89 0.36
N GLU A 120 -0.38 -16.14 0.06
CA GLU A 120 0.61 -16.62 1.01
C GLU A 120 1.84 -15.71 0.99
N VAL A 121 2.51 -15.62 2.13
CA VAL A 121 3.76 -14.87 2.27
C VAL A 121 4.89 -15.73 1.69
N ILE A 122 5.58 -15.20 0.68
CA ILE A 122 6.77 -15.87 0.09
C ILE A 122 8.08 -15.22 0.53
N GLY A 123 8.02 -14.05 1.17
CA GLY A 123 9.16 -13.37 1.78
C GLY A 123 8.70 -12.15 2.58
N ALA A 124 9.41 -11.87 3.67
CA ALA A 124 9.17 -10.68 4.48
C ALA A 124 10.50 -10.17 5.06
N ASP A 125 10.61 -8.86 5.15
CA ASP A 125 11.70 -8.16 5.81
C ASP A 125 11.10 -7.13 6.78
N PRO A 126 11.00 -7.46 8.07
CA PRO A 126 10.47 -6.56 9.08
C PRO A 126 11.33 -5.29 9.27
N TYR A 127 12.63 -5.37 8.99
CA TYR A 127 13.54 -4.23 9.14
C TYR A 127 13.29 -3.17 8.07
N MET A 128 13.07 -3.61 6.82
CA MET A 128 12.74 -2.73 5.71
C MET A 128 11.23 -2.47 5.59
N ASP A 129 10.42 -3.08 6.45
CA ASP A 129 8.95 -3.06 6.39
C ASP A 129 8.40 -3.48 5.02
N LEU A 130 8.96 -4.54 4.45
CA LEU A 130 8.55 -5.08 3.15
C LEU A 130 8.06 -6.53 3.27
N ALA A 131 7.03 -6.86 2.50
CA ALA A 131 6.55 -8.22 2.34
C ALA A 131 6.22 -8.52 0.88
N VAL A 132 6.46 -9.76 0.48
CA VAL A 132 6.16 -10.29 -0.84
C VAL A 132 5.14 -11.40 -0.69
N LEU A 133 4.01 -11.24 -1.38
CA LEU A 133 2.89 -12.17 -1.34
C LEU A 133 2.72 -12.85 -2.70
N LYS A 134 2.20 -14.07 -2.67
CA LYS A 134 1.78 -14.82 -3.86
C LYS A 134 0.29 -15.10 -3.80
N MET A 135 -0.47 -14.59 -4.76
CA MET A 135 -1.89 -14.94 -4.93
C MET A 135 -2.04 -16.38 -5.40
N LYS A 136 -2.96 -17.14 -4.77
CA LYS A 136 -3.27 -18.55 -5.12
C LYS A 136 -4.29 -18.59 -6.25
N THR A 137 -3.84 -18.34 -7.48
CA THR A 137 -4.68 -18.30 -8.66
C THR A 137 -3.90 -18.62 -9.94
N LYS A 138 -4.64 -18.92 -11.01
CA LYS A 138 -4.11 -19.06 -12.39
C LYS A 138 -4.41 -17.83 -13.23
N ASP A 139 -5.13 -16.85 -12.69
CA ASP A 139 -5.45 -15.60 -13.39
C ASP A 139 -4.15 -14.84 -13.72
N LYS A 140 -4.23 -14.00 -14.74
CA LYS A 140 -3.14 -13.12 -15.13
C LYS A 140 -3.47 -11.68 -14.78
N PHE A 141 -2.46 -10.95 -14.36
CA PHE A 141 -2.59 -9.58 -13.87
C PHE A 141 -1.66 -8.65 -14.65
N LYS A 142 -1.98 -7.37 -14.58
CA LYS A 142 -1.12 -6.31 -15.12
C LYS A 142 -0.14 -5.86 -14.04
N PRO A 143 1.17 -6.12 -14.19
CA PRO A 143 2.14 -5.67 -13.21
C PRO A 143 2.50 -4.20 -13.39
N VAL A 144 2.98 -3.54 -12.32
CA VAL A 144 3.66 -2.25 -12.41
C VAL A 144 5.07 -2.43 -12.94
N SER A 145 5.62 -1.37 -13.54
CA SER A 145 7.04 -1.29 -13.90
C SER A 145 7.78 -0.47 -12.85
N PHE A 146 8.93 -0.96 -12.41
CA PHE A 146 9.79 -0.21 -11.51
C PHE A 146 10.47 0.96 -12.23
N GLY A 147 10.54 2.10 -11.56
CA GLY A 147 11.35 3.23 -11.99
C GLY A 147 12.80 3.12 -11.47
N ASP A 148 13.62 4.06 -11.89
CA ASP A 148 14.99 4.21 -11.41
C ASP A 148 15.03 5.34 -10.38
N SER A 149 15.06 4.99 -9.10
CA SER A 149 15.06 5.95 -7.99
C SER A 149 16.30 6.86 -7.98
N ASN A 150 17.42 6.45 -8.61
CA ASN A 150 18.62 7.29 -8.71
C ASN A 150 18.41 8.51 -9.63
N LYS A 151 17.38 8.49 -10.45
CA LYS A 151 17.00 9.62 -11.31
C LYS A 151 16.03 10.59 -10.66
N ALA A 152 15.44 10.21 -9.51
CA ALA A 152 14.53 11.09 -8.77
C ALA A 152 15.32 12.23 -8.09
N ARG A 153 14.77 13.44 -8.13
CA ARG A 153 15.39 14.64 -7.56
C ARG A 153 14.47 15.28 -6.53
N VAL A 154 15.06 15.95 -5.58
CA VAL A 154 14.30 16.80 -4.64
C VAL A 154 13.54 17.88 -5.44
N GLY A 155 12.23 17.96 -5.24
CA GLY A 155 11.33 18.86 -5.99
C GLY A 155 10.60 18.22 -7.17
N ASP A 156 10.88 16.97 -7.52
CA ASP A 156 10.08 16.23 -8.50
C ASP A 156 8.71 15.86 -7.91
N TRP A 157 7.68 15.86 -8.77
CA TRP A 157 6.35 15.43 -8.40
C TRP A 157 6.32 13.91 -8.16
N VAL A 158 5.67 13.51 -7.07
CA VAL A 158 5.39 12.12 -6.74
C VAL A 158 3.91 11.94 -6.44
N VAL A 159 3.37 10.76 -6.77
CA VAL A 159 1.96 10.40 -6.54
C VAL A 159 1.93 9.10 -5.74
N ALA A 160 1.26 9.12 -4.59
CA ALA A 160 0.94 7.92 -3.83
C ALA A 160 -0.41 7.39 -4.31
N ILE A 161 -0.46 6.10 -4.64
CA ILE A 161 -1.69 5.41 -5.06
C ILE A 161 -1.87 4.23 -4.11
N GLY A 162 -2.98 4.25 -3.38
CA GLY A 162 -3.41 3.18 -2.48
C GLY A 162 -4.89 2.86 -2.72
N ASN A 163 -5.34 1.74 -2.17
CA ASN A 163 -6.74 1.34 -2.15
C ASN A 163 -7.15 1.18 -0.68
N PRO A 164 -7.66 2.25 -0.03
CA PRO A 164 -8.02 2.26 1.39
C PRO A 164 -9.25 1.40 1.71
#